data_f58bce552ed9fdcd48a1ca7cfde2ee20
#
_entry.id   f58bce552ed9fdcd48a1ca7cfde2ee20
#
_cell.length_a   1.000
_cell.length_b   1.000
_cell.length_c   1.000
_cell.angle_alpha   90.00
_cell.angle_beta   90.00
_cell.angle_gamma   90.00
#
_symmetry.space_group_name_H-M   'P 1'
#
loop_
_entity.id
_entity.type
_entity.pdbx_description
1 polymer ?
#
loop_
_entity_poly.entity_id
_entity_poly.type
_entity_poly.pdbx_seq_one_letter_code
_entity_poly.pdbx_strand_id
1 'polypeptide(L)'
;MPVTDLAEGVRSGHRAAIARAITLVESRRADHRERAQELLAALLPDTGKAERVGVTGVPGVGKSTFIDQLGMNLLADGHRVAVLAVDPSSGRTGGSILGDKTRMTRLAADERAFVRPSPTAGTLGGVARATRETMLVMEAAGYDVVLVETVGVGQSEYVVAEMVDTFLFLTLARTGDQLQGMKRGILELADVIAVNKADGEHALDSRKAARELSGALRMLRGSDGEWQAPVVTCSALHNEGLDNVWRHVRRHRDWLVDRGDLDAKRRRQLVDWTRALVRDRLLSRLDTVKDVVAATEAAVQAGDLTPDQAATRILAALD
;
A
#
# COMPACT_ATOMS: atom_id res chain seq x y z
N MET A 1 28.67 5.33 6.25
CA MET A 1 28.35 4.13 7.02
C MET A 1 28.32 2.96 6.04
N PRO A 2 29.06 1.89 6.28
CA PRO A 2 29.00 0.66 5.48
C PRO A 2 27.58 0.07 5.48
N VAL A 3 27.23 -0.68 4.43
CA VAL A 3 25.91 -1.33 4.33
C VAL A 3 25.71 -2.37 5.43
N THR A 4 26.78 -3.08 5.81
CA THR A 4 26.78 -4.06 6.91
C THR A 4 26.36 -3.45 8.25
N ASP A 5 26.96 -2.31 8.62
CA ASP A 5 26.64 -1.60 9.87
C ASP A 5 25.18 -1.07 9.84
N LEU A 6 24.73 -0.63 8.67
CA LEU A 6 23.37 -0.17 8.50
C LEU A 6 22.36 -1.32 8.66
N ALA A 7 22.65 -2.48 8.08
CA ALA A 7 21.83 -3.69 8.19
C ALA A 7 21.73 -4.17 9.65
N GLU A 8 22.84 -4.19 10.37
CA GLU A 8 22.87 -4.55 11.79
C GLU A 8 22.10 -3.57 12.65
N GLY A 9 22.23 -2.27 12.39
CA GLY A 9 21.45 -1.24 13.06
C GLY A 9 19.94 -1.36 12.78
N VAL A 10 19.54 -1.80 11.58
CA VAL A 10 18.14 -2.10 11.26
C VAL A 10 17.65 -3.31 12.06
N ARG A 11 18.38 -4.44 12.04
CA ARG A 11 18.04 -5.65 12.81
C ARG A 11 17.90 -5.39 14.31
N SER A 12 18.76 -4.52 14.84
CA SER A 12 18.71 -4.11 16.25
C SER A 12 17.57 -3.13 16.57
N GLY A 13 16.75 -2.75 15.59
CA GLY A 13 15.63 -1.84 15.77
C GLY A 13 16.03 -0.38 16.03
N HIS A 14 17.27 0.03 15.74
CA HIS A 14 17.72 1.40 15.95
C HIS A 14 17.01 2.37 15.01
N ARG A 15 16.15 3.25 15.56
CA ARG A 15 15.30 4.19 14.77
C ARG A 15 16.11 5.04 13.79
N ALA A 16 17.31 5.49 14.17
CA ALA A 16 18.15 6.27 13.28
C ALA A 16 18.69 5.44 12.09
N ALA A 17 19.01 4.15 12.29
CA ALA A 17 19.40 3.24 11.23
C ALA A 17 18.22 2.93 10.31
N ILE A 18 17.06 2.64 10.86
CA ILE A 18 15.82 2.44 10.10
C ILE A 18 15.51 3.66 9.23
N ALA A 19 15.54 4.87 9.79
CA ALA A 19 15.26 6.11 9.04
C ALA A 19 16.27 6.32 7.88
N ARG A 20 17.57 6.02 8.11
CA ARG A 20 18.60 6.09 7.06
C ARG A 20 18.38 5.02 5.98
N ALA A 21 18.04 3.79 6.37
CA ALA A 21 17.73 2.69 5.45
C ALA A 21 16.56 3.07 4.55
N ILE A 22 15.47 3.62 5.12
CA ILE A 22 14.31 4.09 4.35
C ILE A 22 14.72 5.20 3.38
N THR A 23 15.49 6.20 3.84
CA THR A 23 15.97 7.27 2.96
C THR A 23 16.82 6.73 1.81
N LEU A 24 17.61 5.68 2.06
CA LEU A 24 18.42 5.03 1.03
C LEU A 24 17.56 4.30 -0.01
N VAL A 25 16.58 3.49 0.42
CA VAL A 25 15.72 2.73 -0.50
C VAL A 25 14.74 3.62 -1.29
N GLU A 26 14.32 4.74 -0.72
CA GLU A 26 13.48 5.74 -1.42
C GLU A 26 14.25 6.58 -2.43
N SER A 27 15.58 6.60 -2.35
CA SER A 27 16.41 7.46 -3.21
C SER A 27 16.37 7.02 -4.68
N ARG A 28 16.41 8.03 -5.58
CA ARG A 28 16.48 7.83 -7.03
C ARG A 28 17.90 7.91 -7.60
N ARG A 29 18.87 8.31 -6.79
CA ARG A 29 20.26 8.42 -7.22
C ARG A 29 20.82 7.03 -7.54
N ALA A 30 21.60 6.91 -8.62
CA ALA A 30 22.14 5.63 -9.07
C ALA A 30 23.05 4.97 -8.02
N ASP A 31 23.95 5.75 -7.41
CA ASP A 31 24.86 5.29 -6.35
C ASP A 31 24.11 4.81 -5.08
N HIS A 32 23.00 5.45 -4.74
CA HIS A 32 22.14 5.02 -3.65
C HIS A 32 21.39 3.75 -3.98
N ARG A 33 21.01 3.56 -5.24
CA ARG A 33 20.27 2.36 -5.67
C ARG A 33 21.08 1.08 -5.54
N GLU A 34 22.36 1.09 -5.92
CA GLU A 34 23.23 -0.06 -5.73
C GLU A 34 23.35 -0.42 -4.24
N ARG A 35 23.64 0.56 -3.40
CA ARG A 35 23.71 0.38 -1.95
C ARG A 35 22.38 -0.05 -1.32
N ALA A 36 21.25 0.44 -1.83
CA ALA A 36 19.94 0.02 -1.40
C ALA A 36 19.70 -1.47 -1.71
N GLN A 37 20.10 -1.94 -2.89
CA GLN A 37 19.97 -3.35 -3.24
C GLN A 37 20.87 -4.25 -2.41
N GLU A 38 22.12 -3.83 -2.11
CA GLU A 38 23.00 -4.52 -1.18
C GLU A 38 22.38 -4.63 0.22
N LEU A 39 21.82 -3.52 0.71
CA LEU A 39 21.12 -3.49 2.00
C LEU A 39 19.91 -4.45 2.02
N LEU A 40 19.04 -4.37 1.02
CA LEU A 40 17.87 -5.22 0.94
C LEU A 40 18.23 -6.70 0.83
N ALA A 41 19.28 -7.04 0.06
CA ALA A 41 19.79 -8.40 -0.04
C ALA A 41 20.29 -8.91 1.33
N ALA A 42 20.98 -8.06 2.10
CA ALA A 42 21.44 -8.40 3.44
C ALA A 42 20.28 -8.57 4.44
N LEU A 43 19.18 -7.81 4.29
CA LEU A 43 18.02 -7.85 5.19
C LEU A 43 17.01 -8.95 4.82
N LEU A 44 17.03 -9.47 3.59
CA LEU A 44 16.03 -10.41 3.05
C LEU A 44 15.78 -11.64 3.95
N PRO A 45 16.78 -12.29 4.59
CA PRO A 45 16.56 -13.42 5.49
C PRO A 45 15.72 -13.09 6.73
N ASP A 46 15.64 -11.83 7.12
CA ASP A 46 14.94 -11.36 8.32
C ASP A 46 13.51 -10.89 8.01
N THR A 47 13.07 -11.00 6.75
CA THR A 47 11.75 -10.54 6.26
C THR A 47 10.73 -11.68 6.12
N GLY A 48 9.50 -11.35 5.75
CA GLY A 48 8.46 -12.32 5.42
C GLY A 48 7.64 -12.82 6.62
N LYS A 49 7.85 -12.28 7.82
CA LYS A 49 7.15 -12.73 9.05
C LYS A 49 5.98 -11.84 9.46
N ALA A 50 5.98 -10.57 9.05
CA ALA A 50 4.94 -9.62 9.42
C ALA A 50 3.58 -9.92 8.79
N GLU A 51 2.52 -9.47 9.47
CA GLU A 51 1.19 -9.36 8.90
C GLU A 51 1.11 -8.07 8.07
N ARG A 52 0.91 -8.18 6.75
CA ARG A 52 0.83 -7.04 5.82
C ARG A 52 -0.62 -6.73 5.53
N VAL A 53 -1.09 -5.56 5.94
CA VAL A 53 -2.50 -5.17 5.78
C VAL A 53 -2.60 -3.85 5.03
N GLY A 54 -3.25 -3.88 3.86
CA GLY A 54 -3.61 -2.67 3.12
C GLY A 54 -4.87 -2.06 3.68
N VAL A 55 -4.88 -0.76 3.94
CA VAL A 55 -6.05 -0.01 4.41
C VAL A 55 -6.41 1.05 3.38
N THR A 56 -7.58 0.90 2.77
CA THR A 56 -8.13 1.85 1.82
C THR A 56 -9.54 2.27 2.22
N GLY A 57 -10.12 3.21 1.51
CA GLY A 57 -11.49 3.64 1.74
C GLY A 57 -11.80 5.00 1.16
N VAL A 58 -13.08 5.33 1.10
CA VAL A 58 -13.57 6.59 0.53
C VAL A 58 -12.97 7.82 1.23
N PRO A 59 -12.82 8.95 0.53
CA PRO A 59 -12.42 10.20 1.17
C PRO A 59 -13.32 10.53 2.36
N GLY A 60 -12.72 10.98 3.48
CA GLY A 60 -13.46 11.35 4.69
C GLY A 60 -13.98 10.19 5.53
N VAL A 61 -13.71 8.93 5.17
CA VAL A 61 -14.12 7.74 5.96
C VAL A 61 -13.44 7.65 7.33
N GLY A 62 -12.32 8.35 7.54
CA GLY A 62 -11.56 8.33 8.79
C GLY A 62 -10.45 7.27 8.80
N LYS A 63 -9.78 7.01 7.66
CA LYS A 63 -8.67 6.05 7.56
C LYS A 63 -7.59 6.29 8.61
N SER A 64 -7.06 7.50 8.68
CA SER A 64 -5.97 7.82 9.61
C SER A 64 -6.40 7.68 11.08
N THR A 65 -7.65 8.05 11.43
CA THR A 65 -8.22 7.82 12.78
C THR A 65 -8.34 6.32 13.07
N PHE A 66 -8.78 5.56 12.08
CA PHE A 66 -8.89 4.10 12.19
C PHE A 66 -7.53 3.45 12.42
N ILE A 67 -6.53 3.83 11.63
CA ILE A 67 -5.15 3.31 11.74
C ILE A 67 -4.51 3.70 13.06
N ASP A 68 -4.69 4.96 13.51
CA ASP A 68 -4.18 5.43 14.80
C ASP A 68 -4.78 4.63 15.96
N GLN A 69 -6.10 4.42 15.96
CA GLN A 69 -6.77 3.67 17.02
C GLN A 69 -6.46 2.17 16.95
N LEU A 70 -6.52 1.56 15.76
CA LEU A 70 -6.16 0.15 15.59
C LEU A 70 -4.70 -0.09 15.99
N GLY A 71 -3.80 0.78 15.57
CA GLY A 71 -2.38 0.70 15.92
C GLY A 71 -2.16 0.76 17.44
N MET A 72 -2.87 1.66 18.14
CA MET A 72 -2.81 1.73 19.61
C MET A 72 -3.30 0.44 20.28
N ASN A 73 -4.37 -0.17 19.76
CA ASN A 73 -4.86 -1.45 20.26
C ASN A 73 -3.81 -2.55 20.05
N LEU A 74 -3.21 -2.63 18.87
CA LEU A 74 -2.15 -3.60 18.55
C LEU A 74 -0.90 -3.43 19.42
N LEU A 75 -0.51 -2.17 19.71
CA LEU A 75 0.59 -1.91 20.66
C LEU A 75 0.24 -2.38 22.08
N ALA A 76 -1.03 -2.24 22.50
CA ALA A 76 -1.48 -2.74 23.80
C ALA A 76 -1.44 -4.28 23.87
N ASP A 77 -1.69 -4.95 22.74
CA ASP A 77 -1.58 -6.41 22.60
C ASP A 77 -0.12 -6.89 22.45
N GLY A 78 0.87 -5.98 22.49
CA GLY A 78 2.31 -6.30 22.47
C GLY A 78 2.94 -6.31 21.08
N HIS A 79 2.22 -5.95 20.03
CA HIS A 79 2.74 -5.85 18.67
C HIS A 79 3.66 -4.64 18.46
N ARG A 80 4.49 -4.70 17.41
CA ARG A 80 5.24 -3.57 16.87
C ARG A 80 4.67 -3.20 15.50
N VAL A 81 4.17 -1.98 15.37
CA VAL A 81 3.36 -1.54 14.23
C VAL A 81 4.12 -0.57 13.35
N ALA A 82 4.25 -0.88 12.06
CA ALA A 82 4.69 0.08 11.05
C ALA A 82 3.49 0.55 10.21
N VAL A 83 3.41 1.85 9.94
CA VAL A 83 2.40 2.44 9.05
C VAL A 83 3.12 3.13 7.88
N LEU A 84 2.79 2.71 6.66
CA LEU A 84 3.36 3.24 5.42
C LEU A 84 2.23 3.87 4.60
N ALA A 85 2.30 5.17 4.33
CA ALA A 85 1.32 5.83 3.47
C ALA A 85 1.75 5.75 2.00
N VAL A 86 0.78 5.57 1.09
CA VAL A 86 0.97 5.54 -0.38
C VAL A 86 0.14 6.67 -0.99
N ASP A 87 0.82 7.77 -1.35
CA ASP A 87 0.21 8.92 -2.01
C ASP A 87 0.96 9.29 -3.30
N PRO A 88 0.47 8.90 -4.47
CA PRO A 88 1.09 9.27 -5.74
C PRO A 88 0.95 10.76 -6.06
N SER A 89 0.05 11.49 -5.38
CA SER A 89 -0.21 12.92 -5.63
C SER A 89 0.70 13.86 -4.81
N SER A 90 1.45 13.34 -3.83
CA SER A 90 2.28 14.15 -2.92
C SER A 90 3.35 15.01 -3.61
N GLY A 91 3.73 14.65 -4.85
CA GLY A 91 4.69 15.41 -5.66
C GLY A 91 4.18 16.73 -6.24
N ARG A 92 2.86 16.96 -6.27
CA ARG A 92 2.26 18.17 -6.87
C ARG A 92 1.94 19.28 -5.88
N THR A 93 1.74 18.96 -4.60
CA THR A 93 1.21 19.90 -3.60
C THR A 93 2.16 20.23 -2.47
N GLY A 94 3.30 19.56 -2.32
CA GLY A 94 4.31 19.84 -1.26
C GLY A 94 3.81 19.70 0.18
N GLY A 95 2.54 19.37 0.40
CA GLY A 95 1.84 19.46 1.69
C GLY A 95 1.66 18.15 2.46
N SER A 96 1.97 17.00 1.87
CA SER A 96 1.64 15.68 2.46
C SER A 96 2.51 15.26 3.65
N ILE A 97 3.78 15.69 3.71
CA ILE A 97 4.77 15.16 4.67
C ILE A 97 4.41 15.46 6.13
N LEU A 98 3.77 16.58 6.40
CA LEU A 98 3.35 16.97 7.76
C LEU A 98 1.94 16.47 8.09
N GLY A 99 1.06 16.32 7.10
CA GLY A 99 -0.35 16.00 7.29
C GLY A 99 -0.61 14.61 7.91
N ASP A 100 0.13 13.59 7.50
CA ASP A 100 -0.12 12.21 7.94
C ASP A 100 0.38 11.95 9.37
N LYS A 101 1.54 12.51 9.74
CA LYS A 101 2.04 12.44 11.13
C LYS A 101 1.15 13.20 12.11
N THR A 102 0.56 14.31 11.69
CA THR A 102 -0.33 15.12 12.54
C THR A 102 -1.70 14.46 12.74
N ARG A 103 -2.07 13.49 11.90
CA ARG A 103 -3.35 12.75 12.01
C ARG A 103 -3.27 11.49 12.85
N MET A 104 -2.06 10.93 13.05
CA MET A 104 -1.79 9.70 13.83
C MET A 104 -0.85 10.03 14.99
N THR A 105 -1.20 11.03 15.79
CA THR A 105 -0.29 11.62 16.80
C THR A 105 0.03 10.65 17.93
N ARG A 106 -0.93 9.85 18.37
CA ARG A 106 -0.72 8.87 19.45
C ARG A 106 0.21 7.75 19.01
N LEU A 107 -0.08 7.17 17.84
CA LEU A 107 0.73 6.09 17.29
C LEU A 107 2.14 6.56 16.94
N ALA A 108 2.29 7.75 16.35
CA ALA A 108 3.59 8.30 15.98
C ALA A 108 4.48 8.65 17.19
N ALA A 109 3.89 8.82 18.38
CA ALA A 109 4.61 9.11 19.63
C ALA A 109 5.13 7.85 20.35
N ASP A 110 4.59 6.66 20.06
CA ASP A 110 5.02 5.40 20.69
C ASP A 110 6.30 4.86 20.03
N GLU A 111 7.26 4.44 20.84
CA GLU A 111 8.54 3.91 20.33
C GLU A 111 8.41 2.56 19.62
N ARG A 112 7.36 1.79 19.91
CA ARG A 112 7.05 0.51 19.26
C ARG A 112 6.33 0.68 17.94
N ALA A 113 5.98 1.94 17.58
CA ALA A 113 5.38 2.26 16.30
C ALA A 113 6.34 3.06 15.40
N PHE A 114 6.16 2.90 14.09
CA PHE A 114 6.86 3.69 13.08
C PHE A 114 5.87 4.17 12.02
N VAL A 115 5.64 5.48 11.95
CA VAL A 115 4.76 6.08 10.94
C VAL A 115 5.61 6.76 9.88
N ARG A 116 5.52 6.26 8.65
CA ARG A 116 6.21 6.82 7.47
C ARG A 116 5.21 7.41 6.51
N PRO A 117 5.21 8.74 6.32
CA PRO A 117 4.47 9.39 5.23
C PRO A 117 4.95 8.91 3.86
N SER A 118 4.10 9.02 2.85
CA SER A 118 4.45 8.67 1.47
C SER A 118 5.72 9.40 1.02
N PRO A 119 6.62 8.71 0.29
CA PRO A 119 7.79 9.36 -0.30
C PRO A 119 7.33 10.48 -1.24
N THR A 120 7.99 11.63 -1.16
CA THR A 120 7.70 12.80 -1.99
C THR A 120 8.07 12.57 -3.45
N ALA A 121 7.16 12.93 -4.34
CA ALA A 121 7.32 13.01 -5.80
C ALA A 121 7.66 11.69 -6.52
N GLY A 122 6.77 11.23 -7.36
CA GLY A 122 7.05 10.10 -8.22
C GLY A 122 5.86 9.65 -9.03
N THR A 123 6.16 8.78 -9.99
CA THR A 123 5.15 7.95 -10.63
C THR A 123 4.59 6.97 -9.61
N LEU A 124 3.36 6.50 -9.83
CA LEU A 124 2.73 5.47 -9.00
C LEU A 124 3.64 4.23 -8.83
N GLY A 125 4.34 3.80 -9.89
CA GLY A 125 5.32 2.71 -9.83
C GLY A 125 6.50 3.00 -8.91
N GLY A 126 7.04 4.21 -8.94
CA GLY A 126 8.15 4.63 -8.07
C GLY A 126 7.77 4.67 -6.59
N VAL A 127 6.55 5.15 -6.26
CA VAL A 127 6.01 5.12 -4.89
C VAL A 127 5.78 3.68 -4.44
N ALA A 128 5.19 2.84 -5.29
CA ALA A 128 4.96 1.42 -5.00
C ALA A 128 6.26 0.66 -4.72
N ARG A 129 7.31 0.90 -5.52
CA ARG A 129 8.64 0.34 -5.29
C ARG A 129 9.17 0.73 -3.92
N ALA A 130 9.22 2.03 -3.63
CA ALA A 130 9.73 2.56 -2.38
C ALA A 130 8.96 2.00 -1.17
N THR A 131 7.64 1.86 -1.27
CA THR A 131 6.80 1.27 -0.22
C THR A 131 7.14 -0.19 0.02
N ARG A 132 7.28 -1.00 -1.04
CA ARG A 132 7.66 -2.42 -0.92
C ARG A 132 9.06 -2.59 -0.31
N GLU A 133 10.03 -1.79 -0.75
CA GLU A 133 11.39 -1.80 -0.20
C GLU A 133 11.40 -1.35 1.27
N THR A 134 10.62 -0.32 1.63
CA THR A 134 10.45 0.14 3.02
C THR A 134 9.80 -0.92 3.89
N MET A 135 8.81 -1.64 3.37
CA MET A 135 8.15 -2.75 4.09
C MET A 135 9.16 -3.84 4.49
N LEU A 136 10.09 -4.22 3.59
CA LEU A 136 11.17 -5.17 3.91
C LEU A 136 12.08 -4.63 5.03
N VAL A 137 12.42 -3.34 5.01
CA VAL A 137 13.21 -2.70 6.09
C VAL A 137 12.45 -2.76 7.42
N MET A 138 11.14 -2.51 7.43
CA MET A 138 10.33 -2.58 8.64
C MET A 138 10.27 -4.00 9.20
N GLU A 139 10.05 -5.00 8.37
CA GLU A 139 10.03 -6.40 8.80
C GLU A 139 11.37 -6.83 9.39
N ALA A 140 12.49 -6.50 8.73
CA ALA A 140 13.82 -6.79 9.23
C ALA A 140 14.15 -6.06 10.54
N ALA A 141 13.52 -4.90 10.79
CA ALA A 141 13.61 -4.17 12.05
C ALA A 141 12.71 -4.74 13.16
N GLY A 142 11.98 -5.84 12.88
CA GLY A 142 11.14 -6.55 13.85
C GLY A 142 9.75 -5.95 14.05
N TYR A 143 9.24 -5.16 13.08
CA TYR A 143 7.82 -4.80 13.06
C TYR A 143 7.02 -5.99 12.55
N ASP A 144 6.10 -6.49 13.36
CA ASP A 144 5.32 -7.71 13.09
C ASP A 144 3.95 -7.42 12.47
N VAL A 145 3.53 -6.14 12.47
CA VAL A 145 2.35 -5.66 11.73
C VAL A 145 2.76 -4.47 10.86
N VAL A 146 2.51 -4.57 9.54
CA VAL A 146 2.74 -3.48 8.60
C VAL A 146 1.42 -3.06 7.97
N LEU A 147 0.94 -1.87 8.31
CA LEU A 147 -0.25 -1.26 7.75
C LEU A 147 0.15 -0.35 6.57
N VAL A 148 -0.44 -0.57 5.40
CA VAL A 148 -0.19 0.25 4.20
C VAL A 148 -1.44 1.05 3.87
N GLU A 149 -1.41 2.37 4.11
CA GLU A 149 -2.54 3.27 3.88
C GLU A 149 -2.52 3.83 2.45
N THR A 150 -3.66 3.80 1.76
CA THR A 150 -3.85 4.54 0.51
C THR A 150 -4.51 5.89 0.77
N VAL A 151 -4.20 6.90 -0.03
CA VAL A 151 -4.82 8.24 0.08
C VAL A 151 -6.23 8.30 -0.50
N GLY A 152 -6.69 7.23 -1.15
CA GLY A 152 -8.13 7.05 -1.50
C GLY A 152 -8.59 7.76 -2.77
N VAL A 153 -7.67 8.17 -3.66
CA VAL A 153 -8.00 8.78 -4.95
C VAL A 153 -7.09 8.23 -6.06
N GLY A 154 -7.56 7.28 -6.84
CA GLY A 154 -6.85 6.81 -8.03
C GLY A 154 -6.58 5.31 -8.05
N GLN A 155 -5.49 4.90 -8.70
CA GLN A 155 -5.12 3.49 -8.90
C GLN A 155 -4.20 2.93 -7.79
N SER A 156 -3.94 3.69 -6.73
CA SER A 156 -3.09 3.27 -5.61
C SER A 156 -3.66 2.07 -4.86
N GLU A 157 -4.97 1.90 -4.88
CA GLU A 157 -5.68 0.80 -4.22
C GLU A 157 -5.27 -0.56 -4.79
N TYR A 158 -5.22 -0.69 -6.13
CA TYR A 158 -4.78 -1.92 -6.81
C TYR A 158 -3.32 -2.23 -6.48
N VAL A 159 -2.46 -1.22 -6.51
CA VAL A 159 -1.04 -1.37 -6.22
C VAL A 159 -0.79 -1.82 -4.78
N VAL A 160 -1.57 -1.28 -3.82
CA VAL A 160 -1.48 -1.71 -2.41
C VAL A 160 -2.03 -3.12 -2.22
N ALA A 161 -3.15 -3.48 -2.86
CA ALA A 161 -3.69 -4.85 -2.80
C ALA A 161 -2.67 -5.90 -3.29
N GLU A 162 -1.84 -5.54 -4.29
CA GLU A 162 -0.79 -6.40 -4.85
C GLU A 162 0.48 -6.52 -3.97
N MET A 163 0.56 -5.86 -2.82
CA MET A 163 1.74 -5.94 -1.95
C MET A 163 1.44 -6.39 -0.52
N VAL A 164 0.17 -6.61 -0.19
CA VAL A 164 -0.27 -6.98 1.16
C VAL A 164 -0.90 -8.37 1.21
N ASP A 165 -1.01 -8.94 2.41
CA ASP A 165 -1.65 -10.23 2.63
C ASP A 165 -3.17 -10.09 2.66
N THR A 166 -3.66 -9.07 3.36
CA THR A 166 -5.09 -8.76 3.52
C THR A 166 -5.37 -7.31 3.14
N PHE A 167 -6.42 -7.10 2.35
CA PHE A 167 -6.84 -5.77 1.91
C PHE A 167 -8.15 -5.37 2.59
N LEU A 168 -8.07 -4.40 3.50
CA LEU A 168 -9.18 -3.85 4.27
C LEU A 168 -9.74 -2.61 3.60
N PHE A 169 -11.03 -2.64 3.27
CA PHE A 169 -11.75 -1.50 2.73
C PHE A 169 -12.66 -0.84 3.77
N LEU A 170 -12.47 0.45 4.01
CA LEU A 170 -13.30 1.26 4.89
C LEU A 170 -14.36 2.03 4.09
N THR A 171 -15.61 1.98 4.51
CA THR A 171 -16.73 2.71 3.91
C THR A 171 -17.61 3.36 4.97
N LEU A 172 -18.65 4.10 4.54
CA LEU A 172 -19.65 4.76 5.39
C LEU A 172 -21.06 4.31 5.04
N ALA A 173 -22.00 4.45 5.98
CA ALA A 173 -23.41 4.10 5.79
C ALA A 173 -24.12 4.93 4.69
N ARG A 174 -23.73 6.19 4.52
CA ARG A 174 -24.40 7.15 3.63
C ARG A 174 -23.80 7.25 2.23
N THR A 175 -23.14 6.20 1.77
CA THR A 175 -22.52 6.17 0.44
C THR A 175 -23.41 5.56 -0.64
N GLY A 176 -24.75 5.55 -0.49
CA GLY A 176 -25.70 4.92 -1.42
C GLY A 176 -25.47 5.31 -2.88
N ASP A 177 -25.39 6.61 -3.20
CA ASP A 177 -25.05 7.08 -4.55
C ASP A 177 -23.57 6.86 -4.91
N GLN A 178 -22.68 6.86 -3.90
CA GLN A 178 -21.26 6.59 -4.10
C GLN A 178 -20.96 5.09 -4.22
N LEU A 179 -21.84 4.18 -3.71
CA LEU A 179 -21.74 2.74 -3.98
C LEU A 179 -21.90 2.44 -5.48
N GLN A 180 -22.75 3.19 -6.20
CA GLN A 180 -22.87 3.09 -7.66
C GLN A 180 -21.66 3.71 -8.38
N GLY A 181 -21.03 4.74 -7.80
CA GLY A 181 -19.79 5.36 -8.30
C GLY A 181 -18.51 4.69 -7.76
N MET A 182 -18.58 3.86 -6.73
CA MET A 182 -17.45 3.06 -6.30
C MET A 182 -17.09 2.08 -7.41
N LYS A 183 -15.86 2.21 -7.91
CA LYS A 183 -15.33 1.30 -8.92
C LYS A 183 -15.52 -0.13 -8.40
N ARG A 184 -16.38 -0.89 -9.05
CA ARG A 184 -16.70 -2.30 -8.77
C ARG A 184 -15.45 -3.12 -8.41
N GLY A 185 -14.32 -2.77 -9.04
CA GLY A 185 -13.04 -3.40 -8.82
C GLY A 185 -12.48 -3.30 -7.39
N ILE A 186 -12.78 -2.24 -6.60
CA ILE A 186 -12.27 -2.15 -5.21
C ILE A 186 -12.99 -3.15 -4.31
N LEU A 187 -14.30 -3.36 -4.52
CA LEU A 187 -15.07 -4.35 -3.78
C LEU A 187 -14.64 -5.79 -4.10
N GLU A 188 -14.17 -6.02 -5.33
CA GLU A 188 -13.61 -7.31 -5.75
C GLU A 188 -12.26 -7.60 -5.10
N LEU A 189 -11.46 -6.56 -4.79
CA LEU A 189 -10.16 -6.69 -4.15
C LEU A 189 -10.23 -6.81 -2.61
N ALA A 190 -11.31 -6.31 -1.99
CA ALA A 190 -11.39 -6.23 -0.54
C ALA A 190 -11.54 -7.62 0.10
N ASP A 191 -10.64 -7.97 0.99
CA ASP A 191 -10.71 -9.20 1.78
C ASP A 191 -11.55 -9.02 3.05
N VAL A 192 -11.61 -7.79 3.59
CA VAL A 192 -12.46 -7.39 4.73
C VAL A 192 -13.04 -6.02 4.44
N ILE A 193 -14.30 -5.79 4.78
CA ILE A 193 -14.96 -4.49 4.62
C ILE A 193 -15.48 -4.03 5.97
N ALA A 194 -15.16 -2.77 6.34
CA ALA A 194 -15.65 -2.17 7.57
C ALA A 194 -16.42 -0.88 7.29
N VAL A 195 -17.66 -0.82 7.75
CA VAL A 195 -18.48 0.39 7.75
C VAL A 195 -18.11 1.18 9.00
N ASN A 196 -17.33 2.24 8.82
CA ASN A 196 -16.83 3.08 9.91
C ASN A 196 -17.84 4.19 10.29
N LYS A 197 -17.60 4.84 11.43
CA LYS A 197 -18.47 5.84 12.05
C LYS A 197 -19.86 5.26 12.39
N ALA A 198 -19.86 4.02 12.87
CA ALA A 198 -21.07 3.30 13.25
C ALA A 198 -21.48 3.57 14.72
N ASP A 199 -21.34 4.81 15.16
CA ASP A 199 -21.64 5.29 16.50
C ASP A 199 -22.84 6.24 16.52
N GLY A 200 -23.40 6.47 17.72
CA GLY A 200 -24.48 7.42 17.95
C GLY A 200 -25.69 7.18 17.03
N GLU A 201 -26.20 8.25 16.44
CA GLU A 201 -27.35 8.21 15.51
C GLU A 201 -27.06 7.44 14.20
N HIS A 202 -25.79 7.23 13.85
CA HIS A 202 -25.40 6.53 12.64
C HIS A 202 -25.30 4.99 12.79
N ALA A 203 -25.42 4.46 14.00
CA ALA A 203 -25.24 3.04 14.29
C ALA A 203 -26.26 2.15 13.56
N LEU A 204 -27.53 2.60 13.46
CA LEU A 204 -28.58 1.83 12.77
C LEU A 204 -28.36 1.80 11.25
N ASP A 205 -28.09 2.96 10.66
CA ASP A 205 -27.82 3.10 9.22
C ASP A 205 -26.59 2.29 8.81
N SER A 206 -25.54 2.31 9.65
CA SER A 206 -24.31 1.53 9.41
C SER A 206 -24.57 0.03 9.40
N ARG A 207 -25.39 -0.48 10.33
CA ARG A 207 -25.79 -1.89 10.35
C ARG A 207 -26.63 -2.27 9.14
N LYS A 208 -27.53 -1.39 8.67
CA LYS A 208 -28.32 -1.60 7.47
C LYS A 208 -27.42 -1.64 6.23
N ALA A 209 -26.54 -0.67 6.05
CA ALA A 209 -25.58 -0.61 4.95
C ALA A 209 -24.66 -1.85 4.92
N ALA A 210 -24.19 -2.31 6.08
CA ALA A 210 -23.36 -3.52 6.17
C ALA A 210 -24.11 -4.77 5.69
N ARG A 211 -25.41 -4.91 6.02
CA ARG A 211 -26.24 -6.05 5.55
C ARG A 211 -26.47 -6.00 4.05
N GLU A 212 -26.82 -4.82 3.50
CA GLU A 212 -27.05 -4.61 2.07
C GLU A 212 -25.77 -4.92 1.28
N LEU A 213 -24.62 -4.42 1.73
CA LEU A 213 -23.32 -4.65 1.09
C LEU A 213 -22.91 -6.13 1.17
N SER A 214 -23.13 -6.79 2.30
CA SER A 214 -22.89 -8.23 2.45
C SER A 214 -23.78 -9.07 1.51
N GLY A 215 -25.03 -8.67 1.30
CA GLY A 215 -25.94 -9.28 0.32
C GLY A 215 -25.44 -9.13 -1.12
N ALA A 216 -25.04 -7.92 -1.49
CA ALA A 216 -24.50 -7.63 -2.83
C ALA A 216 -23.21 -8.41 -3.13
N LEU A 217 -22.28 -8.50 -2.16
CA LEU A 217 -21.05 -9.25 -2.33
C LEU A 217 -21.28 -10.76 -2.53
N ARG A 218 -22.24 -11.34 -1.83
CA ARG A 218 -22.61 -12.76 -2.04
C ARG A 218 -23.11 -13.04 -3.45
N MET A 219 -23.82 -12.08 -4.06
CA MET A 219 -24.26 -12.21 -5.45
C MET A 219 -23.12 -12.07 -6.47
N LEU A 220 -22.06 -11.31 -6.12
CA LEU A 220 -20.95 -11.04 -7.02
C LEU A 220 -19.89 -12.16 -7.02
N ARG A 221 -19.64 -12.82 -5.86
CA ARG A 221 -18.48 -13.71 -5.67
C ARG A 221 -18.79 -15.21 -5.73
N GLY A 222 -19.96 -15.67 -6.05
CA GLY A 222 -20.28 -17.11 -6.06
C GLY A 222 -20.15 -17.76 -4.68
N SER A 223 -20.47 -19.06 -4.54
CA SER A 223 -20.68 -19.67 -3.21
C SER A 223 -19.65 -20.71 -2.78
N ASP A 224 -18.81 -21.26 -3.64
CA ASP A 224 -18.08 -22.48 -3.28
C ASP A 224 -16.55 -22.33 -3.14
N GLY A 225 -16.09 -22.45 -1.90
CA GLY A 225 -14.66 -22.65 -1.58
C GLY A 225 -13.78 -21.42 -1.57
N GLU A 226 -14.30 -20.25 -1.93
CA GLU A 226 -13.57 -18.99 -1.94
C GLU A 226 -13.80 -18.18 -0.65
N TRP A 227 -12.84 -17.29 -0.34
CA TRP A 227 -12.99 -16.37 0.78
C TRP A 227 -14.17 -15.42 0.58
N GLN A 228 -15.11 -15.45 1.50
CA GLN A 228 -16.22 -14.51 1.54
C GLN A 228 -15.84 -13.30 2.38
N ALA A 229 -15.65 -12.13 1.76
CA ALA A 229 -15.26 -10.92 2.46
C ALA A 229 -16.34 -10.53 3.49
N PRO A 230 -16.04 -10.56 4.80
CA PRO A 230 -16.98 -10.13 5.82
C PRO A 230 -17.20 -8.62 5.74
N VAL A 231 -18.44 -8.20 6.02
CA VAL A 231 -18.79 -6.78 6.17
C VAL A 231 -19.17 -6.54 7.62
N VAL A 232 -18.39 -5.74 8.32
CA VAL A 232 -18.58 -5.43 9.74
C VAL A 232 -18.74 -3.93 9.98
N THR A 233 -19.24 -3.55 11.14
CA THR A 233 -19.35 -2.13 11.54
C THR A 233 -18.32 -1.81 12.60
N CYS A 234 -17.80 -0.57 12.62
CA CYS A 234 -16.91 -0.07 13.65
C CYS A 234 -17.04 1.44 13.84
N SER A 235 -16.56 1.94 14.98
CA SER A 235 -16.31 3.35 15.23
C SER A 235 -14.86 3.54 15.65
N ALA A 236 -14.05 4.08 14.74
CA ALA A 236 -12.65 4.37 15.03
C ALA A 236 -12.50 5.45 16.12
N LEU A 237 -13.42 6.40 16.16
CA LEU A 237 -13.40 7.50 17.14
C LEU A 237 -13.62 7.00 18.56
N HIS A 238 -14.55 6.05 18.75
CA HIS A 238 -14.93 5.52 20.07
C HIS A 238 -14.27 4.18 20.40
N ASN A 239 -13.38 3.68 19.54
CA ASN A 239 -12.73 2.37 19.68
C ASN A 239 -13.73 1.20 19.78
N GLU A 240 -14.85 1.26 19.05
CA GLU A 240 -15.87 0.23 19.05
C GLU A 240 -15.75 -0.66 17.81
N GLY A 241 -15.71 -1.97 17.99
CA GLY A 241 -15.70 -2.96 16.90
C GLY A 241 -14.39 -3.08 16.13
N LEU A 242 -13.32 -2.36 16.49
CA LEU A 242 -12.01 -2.48 15.85
C LEU A 242 -11.37 -3.83 16.10
N ASP A 243 -11.57 -4.40 17.30
CA ASP A 243 -11.19 -5.76 17.67
C ASP A 243 -11.84 -6.80 16.74
N ASN A 244 -13.12 -6.58 16.39
CA ASN A 244 -13.84 -7.44 15.46
C ASN A 244 -13.30 -7.31 14.03
N VAL A 245 -12.99 -6.07 13.56
CA VAL A 245 -12.35 -5.87 12.26
C VAL A 245 -11.01 -6.61 12.22
N TRP A 246 -10.15 -6.43 13.24
CA TRP A 246 -8.85 -7.07 13.31
C TRP A 246 -8.95 -8.61 13.36
N ARG A 247 -9.90 -9.14 14.10
CA ARG A 247 -10.19 -10.58 14.13
C ARG A 247 -10.50 -11.12 12.73
N HIS A 248 -11.24 -10.40 11.90
CA HIS A 248 -11.52 -10.79 10.53
C HIS A 248 -10.31 -10.67 9.60
N VAL A 249 -9.45 -9.68 9.81
CA VAL A 249 -8.17 -9.56 9.11
C VAL A 249 -7.30 -10.79 9.40
N ARG A 250 -7.14 -11.15 10.67
CA ARG A 250 -6.38 -12.35 11.07
C ARG A 250 -7.01 -13.63 10.53
N ARG A 251 -8.32 -13.75 10.62
CA ARG A 251 -9.04 -14.92 10.08
C ARG A 251 -8.82 -15.10 8.57
N HIS A 252 -8.74 -14.03 7.81
CA HIS A 252 -8.40 -14.11 6.40
C HIS A 252 -6.96 -14.61 6.20
N ARG A 253 -6.02 -14.08 6.97
CA ARG A 253 -4.63 -14.53 6.92
C ARG A 253 -4.50 -16.02 7.30
N ASP A 254 -5.16 -16.44 8.39
CA ASP A 254 -5.15 -17.83 8.84
C ASP A 254 -5.74 -18.75 7.77
N TRP A 255 -6.83 -18.35 7.11
CA TRP A 255 -7.42 -19.06 5.98
C TRP A 255 -6.43 -19.24 4.81
N LEU A 256 -5.62 -18.23 4.49
CA LEU A 256 -4.56 -18.33 3.50
C LEU A 256 -3.44 -19.28 3.95
N VAL A 257 -3.08 -19.26 5.24
CA VAL A 257 -2.04 -20.14 5.81
C VAL A 257 -2.49 -21.60 5.76
N ASP A 258 -3.69 -21.90 6.24
CA ASP A 258 -4.23 -23.26 6.31
C ASP A 258 -4.32 -23.92 4.92
N ARG A 259 -4.49 -23.13 3.87
CA ARG A 259 -4.53 -23.59 2.47
C ARG A 259 -3.14 -23.64 1.80
N GLY A 260 -2.11 -23.12 2.44
CA GLY A 260 -0.80 -22.91 1.82
C GLY A 260 -0.77 -21.78 0.77
N ASP A 261 -1.82 -20.97 0.72
CA ASP A 261 -2.00 -19.89 -0.27
C ASP A 261 -1.23 -18.62 0.07
N LEU A 262 -0.88 -18.37 1.34
CA LEU A 262 -0.16 -17.17 1.77
C LEU A 262 1.21 -17.05 1.07
N ASP A 263 2.00 -18.11 1.12
CA ASP A 263 3.33 -18.12 0.47
C ASP A 263 3.22 -18.08 -1.05
N ALA A 264 2.21 -18.74 -1.62
CA ALA A 264 1.93 -18.67 -3.05
C ALA A 264 1.53 -17.26 -3.48
N LYS A 265 0.69 -16.55 -2.71
CA LYS A 265 0.32 -15.13 -2.92
C LYS A 265 1.57 -14.25 -2.89
N ARG A 266 2.41 -14.37 -1.86
CA ARG A 266 3.64 -13.58 -1.69
C ARG A 266 4.65 -13.84 -2.82
N ARG A 267 4.83 -15.09 -3.26
CA ARG A 267 5.69 -15.41 -4.40
C ARG A 267 5.17 -14.77 -5.71
N ARG A 268 3.87 -14.82 -5.97
CA ARG A 268 3.27 -14.14 -7.13
C ARG A 268 3.53 -12.63 -7.06
N GLN A 269 3.31 -12.00 -5.90
CA GLN A 269 3.58 -10.57 -5.68
C GLN A 269 5.04 -10.21 -5.99
N LEU A 270 6.01 -11.06 -5.63
CA LEU A 270 7.43 -10.84 -5.95
C LEU A 270 7.69 -10.92 -7.47
N VAL A 271 7.08 -11.89 -8.17
CA VAL A 271 7.21 -12.03 -9.64
C VAL A 271 6.58 -10.82 -10.34
N ASP A 272 5.38 -10.42 -9.93
CA ASP A 272 4.68 -9.27 -10.53
C ASP A 272 5.42 -7.95 -10.24
N TRP A 273 6.00 -7.82 -9.05
CA TRP A 273 6.89 -6.71 -8.74
C TRP A 273 8.15 -6.71 -9.63
N THR A 274 8.77 -7.87 -9.85
CA THR A 274 9.92 -7.99 -10.76
C THR A 274 9.55 -7.51 -12.17
N ARG A 275 8.41 -7.96 -12.69
CA ARG A 275 7.90 -7.52 -14.01
C ARG A 275 7.64 -6.02 -14.07
N ALA A 276 7.07 -5.44 -13.01
CA ALA A 276 6.85 -4.00 -12.90
C ALA A 276 8.19 -3.23 -12.91
N LEU A 277 9.18 -3.70 -12.15
CA LEU A 277 10.53 -3.11 -12.14
C LEU A 277 11.21 -3.16 -13.51
N VAL A 278 11.08 -4.29 -14.23
CA VAL A 278 11.61 -4.40 -15.60
C VAL A 278 10.94 -3.37 -16.52
N ARG A 279 9.61 -3.26 -16.47
CA ARG A 279 8.86 -2.28 -17.26
C ARG A 279 9.29 -0.85 -16.95
N ASP A 280 9.38 -0.50 -15.67
CA ASP A 280 9.80 0.85 -15.24
C ASP A 280 11.22 1.17 -15.72
N ARG A 281 12.16 0.20 -15.66
CA ARG A 281 13.53 0.38 -16.14
C ARG A 281 13.59 0.53 -17.66
N LEU A 282 12.78 -0.24 -18.40
CA LEU A 282 12.70 -0.09 -19.87
C LEU A 282 12.13 1.28 -20.25
N LEU A 283 11.06 1.72 -19.57
CA LEU A 283 10.49 3.04 -19.80
C LEU A 283 11.47 4.17 -19.45
N SER A 284 12.26 4.01 -18.38
CA SER A 284 13.26 5.03 -18.01
C SER A 284 14.42 5.15 -19.03
N ARG A 285 14.66 4.13 -19.87
CA ARG A 285 15.62 4.23 -20.98
C ARG A 285 15.17 5.22 -22.04
N LEU A 286 13.86 5.50 -22.16
CA LEU A 286 13.36 6.54 -23.07
C LEU A 286 13.93 7.93 -22.73
N ASP A 287 14.24 8.18 -21.44
CA ASP A 287 14.87 9.45 -21.02
C ASP A 287 16.26 9.65 -21.65
N THR A 288 16.95 8.55 -22.01
CA THR A 288 18.28 8.62 -22.67
C THR A 288 18.19 9.04 -24.13
N VAL A 289 17.02 8.87 -24.75
CA VAL A 289 16.75 9.20 -26.15
C VAL A 289 15.64 10.24 -26.32
N LYS A 290 15.41 11.07 -25.29
CA LYS A 290 14.31 12.05 -25.26
C LYS A 290 14.31 13.00 -26.46
N ASP A 291 15.49 13.36 -27.01
CA ASP A 291 15.59 14.23 -28.16
C ASP A 291 15.09 13.53 -29.45
N VAL A 292 15.36 12.22 -29.59
CA VAL A 292 14.80 11.39 -30.66
C VAL A 292 13.30 11.24 -30.51
N VAL A 293 12.81 11.02 -29.28
CA VAL A 293 11.38 10.95 -28.98
C VAL A 293 10.69 12.24 -29.39
N ALA A 294 11.18 13.39 -28.95
CA ALA A 294 10.59 14.70 -29.28
C ALA A 294 10.59 14.99 -30.80
N ALA A 295 11.70 14.71 -31.48
CA ALA A 295 11.79 14.90 -32.92
C ALA A 295 10.83 13.97 -33.69
N THR A 296 10.69 12.75 -33.22
CA THR A 296 9.81 11.75 -33.84
C THR A 296 8.32 12.06 -33.60
N GLU A 297 7.95 12.53 -32.40
CA GLU A 297 6.60 13.02 -32.08
C GLU A 297 6.23 14.23 -32.96
N ALA A 298 7.15 15.18 -33.17
CA ALA A 298 6.92 16.31 -34.06
C ALA A 298 6.66 15.87 -35.53
N ALA A 299 7.39 14.85 -36.00
CA ALA A 299 7.19 14.30 -37.36
C ALA A 299 5.81 13.59 -37.49
N VAL A 300 5.33 12.92 -36.42
CA VAL A 300 3.98 12.37 -36.41
C VAL A 300 2.91 13.46 -36.45
N GLN A 301 3.10 14.55 -35.69
CA GLN A 301 2.18 15.70 -35.70
C GLN A 301 2.16 16.42 -37.04
N ALA A 302 3.27 16.46 -37.76
CA ALA A 302 3.37 17.01 -39.10
C ALA A 302 2.76 16.09 -40.18
N GLY A 303 2.50 14.84 -39.88
CA GLY A 303 2.01 13.84 -40.84
C GLY A 303 3.13 13.18 -41.66
N ASP A 304 4.39 13.39 -41.30
CA ASP A 304 5.56 12.84 -42.00
C ASP A 304 5.84 11.38 -41.63
N LEU A 305 5.38 10.93 -40.46
CA LEU A 305 5.52 9.57 -39.97
C LEU A 305 4.18 9.02 -39.48
N THR A 306 3.94 7.74 -39.70
CA THR A 306 2.86 7.04 -39.00
C THR A 306 3.25 6.74 -37.53
N PRO A 307 2.28 6.57 -36.61
CA PRO A 307 2.60 6.22 -35.22
C PRO A 307 3.44 4.94 -35.08
N ASP A 308 3.26 3.94 -35.94
CA ASP A 308 4.03 2.69 -35.94
C ASP A 308 5.47 2.89 -36.40
N GLN A 309 5.69 3.67 -37.45
CA GLN A 309 7.05 4.08 -37.91
C GLN A 309 7.77 4.88 -36.80
N ALA A 310 7.04 5.78 -36.12
CA ALA A 310 7.56 6.55 -34.99
C ALA A 310 8.00 5.65 -33.84
N ALA A 311 7.17 4.69 -33.44
CA ALA A 311 7.50 3.73 -32.40
C ALA A 311 8.74 2.89 -32.77
N THR A 312 8.80 2.41 -34.00
CA THR A 312 9.96 1.65 -34.50
C THR A 312 11.25 2.48 -34.44
N ARG A 313 11.20 3.78 -34.85
CA ARG A 313 12.36 4.69 -34.83
C ARG A 313 12.83 4.96 -33.39
N ILE A 314 11.90 5.18 -32.45
CA ILE A 314 12.24 5.40 -31.05
C ILE A 314 12.88 4.15 -30.44
N LEU A 315 12.33 2.96 -30.71
CA LEU A 315 12.88 1.69 -30.21
C LEU A 315 14.27 1.41 -30.75
N ALA A 316 14.50 1.65 -32.06
CA ALA A 316 15.83 1.51 -32.67
C ALA A 316 16.90 2.45 -32.09
N ALA A 317 16.50 3.56 -31.49
CA ALA A 317 17.42 4.47 -30.82
C ALA A 317 17.81 4.04 -29.39
N LEU A 318 17.13 3.02 -28.85
CA LEU A 318 17.43 2.45 -27.54
C LEU A 318 18.47 1.32 -27.57
N ASP A 319 18.70 0.77 -28.75
CA ASP A 319 19.71 -0.28 -29.02
C ASP A 319 21.10 0.33 -29.22
#